data_f681af329b6f3aad6889b74828957591
#
_entry.id   f681af329b6f3aad6889b74828957591
#
_cell.length_a   1.000
_cell.length_b   1.000
_cell.length_c   1.000
_cell.angle_alpha   90.00
_cell.angle_beta   90.00
_cell.angle_gamma   90.00
#
_symmetry.space_group_name_H-M   'P 1'
#
loop_
_entity.id
_entity.type
_entity.pdbx_description
1 polymer ?
#
loop_
_entity_poly.entity_id
_entity_poly.type
_entity_poly.pdbx_seq_one_letter_code
_entity_poly.pdbx_strand_id
1 'polypeptide(L)'
;AETLAQSGLTVVWSAGPNEKALVEAADPQGRFINLAGQFNMAGLWHLMAGAALLVSPDTGVAHLARLTGTPAVVLFGPGSPIVSGPGRFWRDSPFAVVWVEDIPCRDQNLIFERPLPWVRHCWRSVAECGNPRCIQQIDENRVVQAVERVAGIRLAKDGK
;
A
#
# COMPACT_ATOMS: atom_id res chain seq x y z
N ALA A 1 10.62 4.78 -2.34
CA ALA A 1 11.02 4.66 -3.75
C ALA A 1 12.55 4.66 -3.86
N GLU A 2 13.22 5.67 -3.32
CA GLU A 2 14.68 5.83 -3.42
C GLU A 2 15.45 4.63 -2.86
N THR A 3 15.13 4.19 -1.66
CA THR A 3 15.73 3.02 -1.00
C THR A 3 15.61 1.75 -1.86
N LEU A 4 14.48 1.56 -2.56
CA LEU A 4 14.29 0.45 -3.49
C LEU A 4 15.20 0.58 -4.71
N ALA A 5 15.27 1.76 -5.31
CA ALA A 5 16.15 2.02 -6.46
C ALA A 5 17.63 1.86 -6.11
N GLN A 6 18.08 2.36 -4.97
CA GLN A 6 19.44 2.18 -4.46
C GLN A 6 19.80 0.70 -4.21
N SER A 7 18.78 -0.13 -3.97
CA SER A 7 18.95 -1.58 -3.83
C SER A 7 18.90 -2.34 -5.16
N GLY A 8 18.98 -1.62 -6.30
CA GLY A 8 19.02 -2.20 -7.64
C GLY A 8 17.66 -2.59 -8.23
N LEU A 9 16.55 -2.17 -7.61
CA LEU A 9 15.21 -2.42 -8.12
C LEU A 9 14.78 -1.31 -9.09
N THR A 10 14.17 -1.69 -10.20
CA THR A 10 13.48 -0.74 -11.07
C THR A 10 12.17 -0.32 -10.42
N VAL A 11 12.03 0.96 -10.10
CA VAL A 11 10.82 1.51 -9.48
C VAL A 11 9.87 2.00 -10.55
N VAL A 12 8.60 1.58 -10.43
CA VAL A 12 7.52 1.93 -11.34
C VAL A 12 6.37 2.52 -10.52
N TRP A 13 5.95 3.72 -10.89
CA TRP A 13 4.70 4.31 -10.40
C TRP A 13 3.52 3.84 -11.23
N SER A 14 2.49 3.33 -10.59
CA SER A 14 1.21 2.98 -11.20
C SER A 14 0.07 3.62 -10.42
N ALA A 15 -0.88 4.20 -11.12
CA ALA A 15 -2.05 4.85 -10.56
C ALA A 15 -3.20 4.83 -11.57
N GLY A 16 -4.40 5.12 -11.12
CA GLY A 16 -5.57 5.26 -11.99
C GLY A 16 -5.44 6.44 -12.98
N PRO A 17 -6.29 6.48 -14.03
CA PRO A 17 -6.19 7.51 -15.07
C PRO A 17 -6.39 8.94 -14.55
N ASN A 18 -7.14 9.11 -13.47
CA ASN A 18 -7.41 10.41 -12.86
C ASN A 18 -6.42 10.75 -11.73
N GLU A 19 -5.41 9.92 -11.50
CA GLU A 19 -4.46 10.05 -10.37
C GLU A 19 -3.04 10.42 -10.83
N LYS A 20 -2.85 10.79 -12.08
CA LYS A 20 -1.53 11.19 -12.63
C LYS A 20 -0.87 12.31 -11.81
N ALA A 21 -1.66 13.30 -11.41
CA ALA A 21 -1.16 14.41 -10.59
C ALA A 21 -0.61 13.96 -9.23
N LEU A 22 -1.12 12.86 -8.65
CA LEU A 22 -0.59 12.30 -7.41
C LEU A 22 0.81 11.73 -7.61
N VAL A 23 1.04 11.05 -8.74
CA VAL A 23 2.37 10.52 -9.09
C VAL A 23 3.35 11.65 -9.37
N GLU A 24 2.94 12.67 -10.12
CA GLU A 24 3.75 13.87 -10.38
C GLU A 24 4.12 14.62 -9.09
N ALA A 25 3.21 14.69 -8.12
CA ALA A 25 3.48 15.27 -6.82
C ALA A 25 4.43 14.39 -5.97
N ALA A 26 4.36 13.07 -6.10
CA ALA A 26 5.21 12.13 -5.37
C ALA A 26 6.64 12.04 -5.96
N ASP A 27 6.76 12.26 -7.25
CA ASP A 27 8.04 12.25 -7.99
C ASP A 27 8.14 13.45 -8.94
N PRO A 28 8.28 14.67 -8.40
CA PRO A 28 8.26 15.90 -9.20
C PRO A 28 9.46 16.02 -10.16
N GLN A 29 10.50 15.23 -9.93
CA GLN A 29 11.69 15.20 -10.79
C GLN A 29 11.62 14.11 -11.88
N GLY A 30 10.58 13.26 -11.86
CA GLY A 30 10.42 12.17 -12.83
C GLY A 30 11.55 11.15 -12.81
N ARG A 31 12.07 10.84 -11.62
CA ARG A 31 13.23 9.92 -11.45
C ARG A 31 12.89 8.46 -11.71
N PHE A 32 11.63 8.10 -11.63
CA PHE A 32 11.15 6.73 -11.76
C PHE A 32 10.18 6.58 -12.93
N ILE A 33 9.97 5.37 -13.39
CA ILE A 33 9.07 5.08 -14.49
C ILE A 33 7.63 5.40 -14.07
N ASN A 34 6.98 6.30 -14.78
CA ASN A 34 5.60 6.68 -14.52
C ASN A 34 4.65 6.02 -15.54
N LEU A 35 3.86 5.06 -15.08
CA LEU A 35 2.85 4.34 -15.86
C LEU A 35 1.42 4.64 -15.38
N ALA A 36 1.20 5.77 -14.70
CA ALA A 36 -0.11 6.18 -14.23
C ALA A 36 -1.11 6.35 -15.38
N GLY A 37 -2.26 5.69 -15.26
CA GLY A 37 -3.33 5.72 -16.24
C GLY A 37 -3.05 4.97 -17.55
N GLN A 38 -1.98 4.19 -17.64
CA GLN A 38 -1.62 3.49 -18.87
C GLN A 38 -2.21 2.08 -18.97
N PHE A 39 -2.70 1.52 -17.86
CA PHE A 39 -3.20 0.15 -17.84
C PHE A 39 -4.71 0.06 -17.69
N ASN A 40 -5.30 -0.88 -18.43
CA ASN A 40 -6.54 -1.50 -18.05
C ASN A 40 -6.29 -2.63 -17.04
N MET A 41 -7.34 -3.32 -16.60
CA MET A 41 -7.23 -4.38 -15.61
C MET A 41 -6.32 -5.54 -16.05
N ALA A 42 -6.34 -5.92 -17.33
CA ALA A 42 -5.49 -6.99 -17.85
C ALA A 42 -4.01 -6.57 -17.86
N GLY A 43 -3.71 -5.35 -18.29
CA GLY A 43 -2.35 -4.80 -18.25
C GLY A 43 -1.82 -4.70 -16.82
N LEU A 44 -2.67 -4.28 -15.88
CA LEU A 44 -2.31 -4.20 -14.46
C LEU A 44 -2.06 -5.58 -13.87
N TRP A 45 -2.84 -6.61 -14.27
CA TRP A 45 -2.59 -8.00 -13.90
C TRP A 45 -1.19 -8.46 -14.35
N HIS A 46 -0.83 -8.21 -15.60
CA HIS A 46 0.49 -8.59 -16.12
C HIS A 46 1.62 -7.83 -15.44
N LEU A 47 1.44 -6.54 -15.18
CA LEU A 47 2.41 -5.76 -14.40
C LEU A 47 2.64 -6.38 -13.02
N MET A 48 1.56 -6.70 -12.31
CA MET A 48 1.65 -7.33 -10.98
C MET A 48 2.31 -8.71 -11.04
N ALA A 49 1.90 -9.56 -11.97
CA ALA A 49 2.47 -10.90 -12.11
C ALA A 49 3.98 -10.90 -12.43
N GLY A 50 4.48 -9.84 -13.06
CA GLY A 50 5.91 -9.65 -13.36
C GLY A 50 6.68 -8.83 -12.32
N ALA A 51 6.00 -8.24 -11.33
CA ALA A 51 6.64 -7.41 -10.33
C ALA A 51 7.29 -8.24 -9.22
N ALA A 52 8.50 -7.84 -8.82
CA ALA A 52 9.20 -8.43 -7.68
C ALA A 52 8.53 -8.06 -6.34
N LEU A 53 7.87 -6.91 -6.28
CA LEU A 53 7.24 -6.36 -5.08
C LEU A 53 6.20 -5.31 -5.44
N LEU A 54 5.11 -5.28 -4.69
CA LEU A 54 4.17 -4.15 -4.62
C LEU A 54 4.30 -3.44 -3.28
N VAL A 55 4.37 -2.11 -3.29
CA VAL A 55 4.10 -1.26 -2.12
C VAL A 55 2.92 -0.36 -2.47
N SER A 56 1.82 -0.47 -1.75
CA SER A 56 0.60 0.30 -2.06
C SER A 56 -0.20 0.64 -0.82
N PRO A 57 -1.08 1.65 -0.85
CA PRO A 57 -2.15 1.77 0.13
C PRO A 57 -3.15 0.61 -0.01
N ASP A 58 -4.06 0.48 0.98
CA ASP A 58 -5.18 -0.48 0.96
C ASP A 58 -6.18 -0.13 -0.15
N THR A 59 -5.97 -0.72 -1.32
CA THR A 59 -6.75 -0.49 -2.54
C THR A 59 -6.92 -1.80 -3.34
N GLY A 60 -7.68 -1.76 -4.43
CA GLY A 60 -7.90 -2.90 -5.31
C GLY A 60 -6.62 -3.56 -5.82
N VAL A 61 -5.54 -2.79 -6.02
CA VAL A 61 -4.24 -3.30 -6.48
C VAL A 61 -3.58 -4.23 -5.45
N ALA A 62 -3.77 -3.98 -4.16
CA ALA A 62 -3.29 -4.87 -3.09
C ALA A 62 -3.96 -6.25 -3.16
N HIS A 63 -5.25 -6.30 -3.49
CA HIS A 63 -5.95 -7.57 -3.70
C HIS A 63 -5.50 -8.28 -4.98
N LEU A 64 -5.20 -7.52 -6.03
CA LEU A 64 -4.66 -8.06 -7.27
C LEU A 64 -3.30 -8.73 -7.04
N ALA A 65 -2.42 -8.12 -6.26
CA ALA A 65 -1.12 -8.70 -5.90
C ALA A 65 -1.26 -10.07 -5.21
N ARG A 66 -2.26 -10.25 -4.33
CA ARG A 66 -2.53 -11.57 -3.74
C ARG A 66 -2.91 -12.61 -4.77
N LEU A 67 -3.73 -12.24 -5.75
CA LEU A 67 -4.20 -13.16 -6.80
C LEU A 67 -3.07 -13.56 -7.75
N THR A 68 -2.10 -12.67 -7.98
CA THR A 68 -0.92 -12.94 -8.81
C THR A 68 0.23 -13.59 -8.05
N GLY A 69 0.13 -13.68 -6.71
CA GLY A 69 1.21 -14.18 -5.86
C GLY A 69 2.38 -13.19 -5.68
N THR A 70 2.19 -11.94 -6.07
CA THR A 70 3.22 -10.90 -5.97
C THR A 70 3.45 -10.51 -4.51
N PRO A 71 4.69 -10.50 -4.02
CA PRO A 71 5.02 -9.97 -2.71
C PRO A 71 4.47 -8.56 -2.54
N ALA A 72 3.78 -8.30 -1.44
CA ALA A 72 3.11 -7.01 -1.24
C ALA A 72 3.25 -6.48 0.18
N VAL A 73 3.56 -5.19 0.28
CA VAL A 73 3.49 -4.41 1.51
C VAL A 73 2.35 -3.40 1.35
N VAL A 74 1.35 -3.52 2.20
CA VAL A 74 0.14 -2.69 2.12
C VAL A 74 0.01 -1.79 3.33
N LEU A 75 -0.10 -0.50 3.05
CA LEU A 75 -0.19 0.58 4.03
C LEU A 75 -1.65 0.85 4.35
N PHE A 76 -2.06 0.52 5.57
CA PHE A 76 -3.42 0.74 6.02
C PHE A 76 -3.54 2.10 6.73
N GLY A 77 -4.20 3.02 6.10
CA GLY A 77 -4.57 4.32 6.67
C GLY A 77 -5.93 4.27 7.37
N PRO A 78 -7.00 4.69 6.69
CA PRO A 78 -8.35 4.73 7.25
C PRO A 78 -8.98 3.34 7.40
N GLY A 79 -8.58 2.37 6.56
CA GLY A 79 -9.11 1.01 6.53
C GLY A 79 -8.69 0.16 7.73
N SER A 80 -9.33 -1.00 7.85
CA SER A 80 -9.05 -1.99 8.89
C SER A 80 -8.33 -3.20 8.30
N PRO A 81 -7.10 -3.51 8.73
CA PRO A 81 -6.40 -4.71 8.26
C PRO A 81 -7.05 -6.01 8.74
N ILE A 82 -7.94 -5.95 9.74
CA ILE A 82 -8.73 -7.10 10.16
C ILE A 82 -9.75 -7.48 9.08
N VAL A 83 -10.27 -6.47 8.36
CA VAL A 83 -11.29 -6.66 7.30
C VAL A 83 -10.63 -6.96 5.95
N SER A 84 -9.67 -6.14 5.55
CA SER A 84 -9.09 -6.18 4.19
C SER A 84 -7.70 -6.81 4.15
N GLY A 85 -7.11 -7.13 5.29
CA GLY A 85 -5.83 -7.82 5.39
C GLY A 85 -5.89 -9.29 4.92
N PRO A 86 -4.81 -10.06 5.07
CA PRO A 86 -4.72 -11.42 4.54
C PRO A 86 -5.70 -12.41 5.16
N GLY A 87 -6.14 -12.19 6.40
CA GLY A 87 -7.04 -13.09 7.10
C GLY A 87 -6.51 -14.52 7.18
N ARG A 88 -7.40 -15.50 7.39
CA ARG A 88 -7.02 -16.92 7.50
C ARG A 88 -6.72 -17.55 6.14
N PHE A 89 -7.44 -17.16 5.11
CA PHE A 89 -7.34 -17.75 3.77
C PHE A 89 -6.00 -17.41 3.09
N TRP A 90 -5.54 -16.17 3.23
CA TRP A 90 -4.31 -15.67 2.60
C TRP A 90 -3.12 -15.57 3.58
N ARG A 91 -3.18 -16.25 4.73
CA ARG A 91 -2.13 -16.14 5.76
C ARG A 91 -0.73 -16.52 5.28
N ASP A 92 -0.63 -17.41 4.31
CA ASP A 92 0.63 -17.91 3.76
C ASP A 92 1.05 -17.14 2.49
N SER A 93 0.28 -16.12 2.06
CA SER A 93 0.68 -15.26 0.95
C SER A 93 1.81 -14.31 1.36
N PRO A 94 2.71 -13.93 0.44
CA PRO A 94 3.77 -12.97 0.71
C PRO A 94 3.22 -11.54 0.85
N PHE A 95 2.45 -11.31 1.89
CA PHE A 95 1.69 -10.08 2.12
C PHE A 95 1.95 -9.54 3.53
N ALA A 96 2.42 -8.31 3.63
CA ALA A 96 2.61 -7.62 4.90
C ALA A 96 1.69 -6.41 5.03
N VAL A 97 1.14 -6.25 6.21
CA VAL A 97 0.37 -5.07 6.62
C VAL A 97 1.27 -4.15 7.42
N VAL A 98 1.28 -2.87 7.06
CA VAL A 98 1.88 -1.80 7.86
C VAL A 98 0.80 -0.77 8.18
N TRP A 99 0.57 -0.54 9.46
CA TRP A 99 -0.44 0.41 9.94
C TRP A 99 -0.10 0.93 11.34
N VAL A 100 -0.75 2.02 11.72
CA VAL A 100 -0.70 2.54 13.09
C VAL A 100 -1.96 2.07 13.81
N GLU A 101 -1.82 1.34 14.89
CA GLU A 101 -2.95 0.69 15.58
C GLU A 101 -3.85 1.71 16.26
N ASP A 102 -3.29 2.52 17.12
CA ASP A 102 -4.05 3.44 17.99
C ASP A 102 -4.27 4.81 17.32
N ILE A 103 -5.23 4.86 16.41
CA ILE A 103 -5.69 6.10 15.79
C ILE A 103 -7.12 6.40 16.27
N PRO A 104 -7.31 7.37 17.16
CA PRO A 104 -8.62 7.65 17.78
C PRO A 104 -9.74 7.95 16.79
N CYS A 105 -9.41 8.54 15.64
CA CYS A 105 -10.40 8.87 14.61
C CYS A 105 -10.82 7.68 13.73
N ARG A 106 -10.31 6.48 13.94
CA ARG A 106 -10.91 5.23 13.45
C ARG A 106 -12.04 4.82 14.41
N ASP A 107 -13.04 5.62 14.52
CA ASP A 107 -14.14 5.52 15.48
C ASP A 107 -15.39 4.89 14.91
N GLN A 108 -15.38 4.52 13.64
CA GLN A 108 -16.51 3.91 12.96
C GLN A 108 -16.37 2.39 12.95
N ASN A 109 -17.45 1.72 13.24
CA ASN A 109 -17.51 0.26 13.34
C ASN A 109 -18.61 -0.36 12.47
N LEU A 110 -19.18 0.41 11.54
CA LEU A 110 -20.28 -0.03 10.69
C LEU A 110 -19.73 -0.64 9.40
N ILE A 111 -20.02 -1.91 9.14
CA ILE A 111 -19.69 -2.59 7.88
C ILE A 111 -20.95 -3.24 7.31
N PHE A 112 -21.27 -2.93 6.06
CA PHE A 112 -22.49 -3.40 5.41
C PHE A 112 -23.74 -3.15 6.27
N GLU A 113 -23.87 -1.93 6.82
CA GLU A 113 -24.97 -1.50 7.68
C GLU A 113 -25.09 -2.28 9.02
N ARG A 114 -24.06 -3.05 9.39
CA ARG A 114 -24.01 -3.82 10.64
C ARG A 114 -22.95 -3.27 11.57
N PRO A 115 -23.27 -2.99 12.83
CA PRO A 115 -22.27 -2.61 13.82
C PRO A 115 -21.43 -3.81 14.22
N LEU A 116 -20.11 -3.70 14.05
CA LEU A 116 -19.11 -4.71 14.40
C LEU A 116 -18.15 -4.12 15.44
N PRO A 117 -18.35 -4.36 16.74
CA PRO A 117 -17.60 -3.68 17.81
C PRO A 117 -16.09 -3.90 17.78
N TRP A 118 -15.65 -4.99 17.16
CA TRP A 118 -14.25 -5.35 17.00
C TRP A 118 -13.56 -4.75 15.76
N VAL A 119 -14.32 -4.03 14.92
CA VAL A 119 -13.80 -3.34 13.72
C VAL A 119 -13.65 -1.86 14.01
N ARG A 120 -12.54 -1.31 13.60
CA ARG A 120 -12.25 0.13 13.65
C ARG A 120 -11.79 0.58 12.27
N HIS A 121 -12.50 1.55 11.71
CA HIS A 121 -12.12 2.18 10.44
C HIS A 121 -12.58 3.64 10.39
N CYS A 122 -12.26 4.35 9.33
CA CYS A 122 -12.64 5.73 9.08
C CYS A 122 -13.14 5.88 7.64
N TRP A 123 -14.35 6.38 7.47
CA TRP A 123 -14.96 6.69 6.16
C TRP A 123 -14.91 8.18 5.80
N ARG A 124 -14.21 9.00 6.58
CA ARG A 124 -14.09 10.43 6.30
C ARG A 124 -13.39 10.64 4.97
N SER A 125 -13.96 11.50 4.14
CA SER A 125 -13.34 11.97 2.91
C SER A 125 -12.07 12.79 3.22
N VAL A 126 -11.27 13.05 2.20
CA VAL A 126 -10.08 13.91 2.32
C VAL A 126 -10.47 15.33 2.79
N ALA A 127 -11.63 15.83 2.35
CA ALA A 127 -12.13 17.14 2.75
C ALA A 127 -12.53 17.21 4.24
N GLU A 128 -13.03 16.10 4.80
CA GLU A 128 -13.40 15.99 6.22
C GLU A 128 -12.20 15.67 7.12
N CYS A 129 -11.12 15.12 6.55
CA CYS A 129 -9.92 14.73 7.26
C CYS A 129 -8.82 15.77 7.08
N GLY A 130 -8.81 16.81 7.92
CA GLY A 130 -7.78 17.86 7.87
C GLY A 130 -6.36 17.41 8.26
N ASN A 131 -6.20 16.18 8.83
CA ASN A 131 -4.91 15.65 9.25
C ASN A 131 -4.88 14.11 9.18
N PRO A 132 -4.40 13.51 8.08
CA PRO A 132 -4.39 12.06 7.86
C PRO A 132 -3.28 11.34 8.66
N ARG A 133 -3.27 11.50 9.98
CA ARG A 133 -2.27 10.89 10.88
C ARG A 133 -2.15 9.37 10.71
N CYS A 134 -3.22 8.71 10.31
CA CYS A 134 -3.23 7.25 10.07
C CYS A 134 -2.26 6.80 8.97
N ILE A 135 -1.90 7.67 8.05
CA ILE A 135 -0.87 7.43 7.03
C ILE A 135 0.44 8.13 7.41
N GLN A 136 0.37 9.40 7.86
CA GLN A 136 1.57 10.20 8.16
C GLN A 136 2.42 9.63 9.29
N GLN A 137 1.83 8.88 10.23
CA GLN A 137 2.55 8.24 11.33
C GLN A 137 3.04 6.81 11.01
N ILE A 138 2.87 6.34 9.78
CA ILE A 138 3.50 5.09 9.35
C ILE A 138 5.01 5.31 9.32
N ASP A 139 5.72 4.57 10.15
CA ASP A 139 7.18 4.60 10.22
C ASP A 139 7.79 3.94 8.98
N GLU A 140 8.65 4.68 8.28
CA GLU A 140 9.33 4.20 7.07
C GLU A 140 10.19 2.96 7.34
N ASN A 141 10.85 2.87 8.50
CA ASN A 141 11.62 1.68 8.86
C ASN A 141 10.75 0.42 8.95
N ARG A 142 9.51 0.56 9.41
CA ARG A 142 8.55 -0.56 9.42
C ARG A 142 8.18 -1.01 8.01
N VAL A 143 8.08 -0.07 7.07
CA VAL A 143 7.84 -0.39 5.65
C VAL A 143 9.04 -1.11 5.07
N VAL A 144 10.25 -0.61 5.29
CA VAL A 144 11.51 -1.24 4.85
C VAL A 144 11.62 -2.67 5.38
N GLN A 145 11.44 -2.88 6.68
CA GLN A 145 11.45 -4.22 7.29
C GLN A 145 10.38 -5.16 6.72
N ALA A 146 9.20 -4.62 6.43
CA ALA A 146 8.13 -5.40 5.81
C ALA A 146 8.50 -5.82 4.38
N VAL A 147 9.11 -4.93 3.60
CA VAL A 147 9.62 -5.21 2.25
C VAL A 147 10.68 -6.31 2.30
N GLU A 148 11.69 -6.17 3.14
CA GLU A 148 12.76 -7.17 3.28
C GLU A 148 12.19 -8.56 3.61
N ARG A 149 11.21 -8.59 4.50
CA ARG A 149 10.57 -9.86 4.92
C ARG A 149 9.76 -10.54 3.82
N VAL A 150 8.92 -9.79 3.08
CA VAL A 150 8.00 -10.41 2.10
C VAL A 150 8.67 -10.68 0.75
N ALA A 151 9.63 -9.84 0.35
CA ALA A 151 10.34 -10.00 -0.90
C ALA A 151 11.62 -10.86 -0.76
N GLY A 152 12.06 -11.16 0.47
CA GLY A 152 13.30 -11.91 0.71
C GLY A 152 14.57 -11.20 0.26
N ILE A 153 14.53 -9.87 0.19
CA ILE A 153 15.65 -9.02 -0.23
C ILE A 153 16.18 -8.21 0.97
N ARG A 154 17.44 -7.76 0.87
CA ARG A 154 17.96 -6.74 1.78
C ARG A 154 18.02 -5.41 1.06
N LEU A 155 17.46 -4.38 1.68
CA LEU A 155 17.51 -3.03 1.15
C LEU A 155 18.80 -2.32 1.58
N ALA A 156 19.29 -1.44 0.72
CA ALA A 156 20.39 -0.55 1.06
C ALA A 156 19.98 0.30 2.27
N LYS A 157 20.82 0.30 3.31
CA LYS A 157 20.64 1.23 4.42
C LYS A 157 21.15 2.58 3.97
N ASP A 158 20.36 3.62 4.18
CA ASP A 158 20.83 4.98 3.95
C ASP A 158 22.13 5.16 4.74
N GLY A 159 23.21 5.37 4.00
CA GLY A 159 24.49 5.70 4.60
C GLY A 159 24.34 7.05 5.32
N LYS A 160 24.40 7.03 6.64
CA LYS A 160 24.59 8.24 7.44
C LYS A 160 25.97 8.81 7.17
#